data_6f8037d60b12a4ffb4786eb864f6be0f
#
_entry.id   6f8037d60b12a4ffb4786eb864f6be0f
#
_cell.length_a   1.000
_cell.length_b   1.000
_cell.length_c   1.000
_cell.angle_alpha   90.00
_cell.angle_beta   90.00
_cell.angle_gamma   90.00
#
_symmetry.space_group_name_H-M   'P 1'
#
loop_
_entity.id
_entity.type
_entity.pdbx_description
1 polymer ?
#
loop_
_entity_poly.entity_id
_entity_poly.type
_entity_poly.pdbx_seq_one_letter_code
_entity_poly.pdbx_strand_id
1 'polypeptide(L)'
;MAPEYDDSITFSEYTLGQEQLDRIEHILQDDLVESGVHSVLLIDMAGNIIAKGDNGNCEHDVYSLAALASANFAAVDTMAKIVGEDEFSLLFHKGEKESIHFSKVQNDFLLISIFGKQVSLGLLRLKVAEAVEKIKEVWK
;
A
#
# COMPACT_ATOMS: atom_id res chain seq x y z
N MET A 1 -18.08 -35.16 -8.07
CA MET A 1 -18.31 -33.79 -8.54
C MET A 1 -17.09 -32.95 -8.20
N ALA A 2 -16.50 -32.30 -9.22
CA ALA A 2 -15.35 -31.43 -8.98
C ALA A 2 -15.79 -30.20 -8.17
N PRO A 3 -14.98 -29.73 -7.23
CA PRO A 3 -15.29 -28.49 -6.53
C PRO A 3 -15.31 -27.33 -7.50
N GLU A 4 -16.20 -26.42 -7.30
CA GLU A 4 -16.26 -25.18 -8.07
C GLU A 4 -15.02 -24.34 -7.75
N TYR A 5 -14.37 -23.80 -8.79
CA TYR A 5 -13.22 -22.96 -8.60
C TYR A 5 -13.64 -21.59 -8.05
N ASP A 6 -13.08 -21.19 -6.94
CA ASP A 6 -13.35 -19.91 -6.32
C ASP A 6 -12.19 -18.96 -6.61
N ASP A 7 -12.46 -17.90 -7.39
CA ASP A 7 -11.47 -16.88 -7.75
C ASP A 7 -11.20 -15.88 -6.63
N SER A 8 -11.94 -15.97 -5.51
CA SER A 8 -11.74 -15.02 -4.43
C SER A 8 -10.48 -15.34 -3.64
N ILE A 9 -9.85 -14.28 -3.12
CA ILE A 9 -8.67 -14.35 -2.26
C ILE A 9 -9.08 -13.81 -0.90
N THR A 10 -8.75 -14.57 0.16
CA THR A 10 -9.08 -14.18 1.53
C THR A 10 -7.85 -13.67 2.26
N PHE A 11 -7.91 -12.45 2.79
CA PHE A 11 -6.88 -11.82 3.61
C PHE A 11 -7.48 -11.44 4.95
N SER A 12 -7.05 -12.11 6.05
CA SER A 12 -7.67 -11.91 7.38
C SER A 12 -9.19 -12.12 7.29
N GLU A 13 -9.97 -11.08 7.57
CA GLU A 13 -11.43 -11.12 7.50
C GLU A 13 -11.97 -10.67 6.13
N TYR A 14 -11.08 -10.34 5.17
CA TYR A 14 -11.47 -9.79 3.88
C TYR A 14 -11.40 -10.85 2.81
N THR A 15 -12.42 -10.86 1.97
CA THR A 15 -12.46 -11.70 0.78
C THR A 15 -12.54 -10.79 -0.44
N LEU A 16 -11.55 -10.90 -1.33
CA LEU A 16 -11.47 -10.07 -2.52
C LEU A 16 -11.55 -10.93 -3.77
N GLY A 17 -12.54 -10.66 -4.60
CA GLY A 17 -12.66 -11.26 -5.92
C GLY A 17 -11.78 -10.53 -6.93
N GLN A 18 -11.62 -11.11 -8.11
CA GLN A 18 -10.78 -10.55 -9.16
C GLN A 18 -11.26 -9.16 -9.60
N GLU A 19 -12.57 -8.93 -9.68
CA GLU A 19 -13.12 -7.63 -10.03
C GLU A 19 -12.72 -6.56 -9.03
N GLN A 20 -12.75 -6.88 -7.74
CA GLN A 20 -12.35 -5.96 -6.69
C GLN A 20 -10.86 -5.67 -6.75
N LEU A 21 -10.02 -6.68 -7.00
CA LEU A 21 -8.58 -6.50 -7.15
C LEU A 21 -8.27 -5.61 -8.37
N ASP A 22 -8.97 -5.81 -9.48
CA ASP A 22 -8.80 -4.98 -10.67
C ASP A 22 -9.18 -3.52 -10.41
N ARG A 23 -10.25 -3.29 -9.66
CA ARG A 23 -10.66 -1.95 -9.26
C ARG A 23 -9.62 -1.27 -8.38
N ILE A 24 -9.04 -2.02 -7.43
CA ILE A 24 -7.97 -1.49 -6.57
C ILE A 24 -6.75 -1.13 -7.43
N GLU A 25 -6.35 -1.98 -8.36
CA GLU A 25 -5.22 -1.68 -9.24
C GLU A 25 -5.47 -0.44 -10.09
N HIS A 26 -6.69 -0.23 -10.57
CA HIS A 26 -7.07 0.99 -11.28
C HIS A 26 -6.94 2.23 -10.40
N ILE A 27 -7.36 2.15 -9.14
CA ILE A 27 -7.21 3.25 -8.19
C ILE A 27 -5.72 3.59 -7.99
N LEU A 28 -4.88 2.57 -7.79
CA LEU A 28 -3.45 2.77 -7.60
C LEU A 28 -2.82 3.43 -8.83
N GLN A 29 -3.18 2.97 -10.01
CA GLN A 29 -2.64 3.50 -11.26
C GLN A 29 -3.14 4.90 -11.54
N ASP A 30 -4.46 5.12 -11.51
CA ASP A 30 -5.05 6.39 -11.91
C ASP A 30 -4.85 7.52 -10.90
N ASP A 31 -4.92 7.22 -9.61
CA ASP A 31 -4.86 8.24 -8.58
C ASP A 31 -3.42 8.53 -8.12
N LEU A 32 -2.54 7.53 -8.16
CA LEU A 32 -1.19 7.66 -7.62
C LEU A 32 -0.12 7.68 -8.71
N VAL A 33 -0.05 6.66 -9.54
CA VAL A 33 0.99 6.59 -10.58
C VAL A 33 0.83 7.75 -11.57
N GLU A 34 -0.39 8.03 -12.02
CA GLU A 34 -0.65 9.15 -12.93
C GLU A 34 -0.35 10.51 -12.30
N SER A 35 -0.32 10.60 -10.97
CA SER A 35 0.07 11.82 -10.23
C SER A 35 1.59 11.96 -10.08
N GLY A 36 2.37 11.00 -10.58
CA GLY A 36 3.83 11.06 -10.54
C GLY A 36 4.49 10.07 -9.59
N VAL A 37 3.74 9.25 -8.89
CA VAL A 37 4.29 8.18 -8.03
C VAL A 37 4.91 7.13 -8.95
N HIS A 38 6.13 6.70 -8.65
CA HIS A 38 6.86 5.74 -9.48
C HIS A 38 6.31 4.32 -9.35
N SER A 39 6.01 3.92 -8.11
CA SER A 39 5.51 2.58 -7.82
C SER A 39 4.66 2.63 -6.54
N VAL A 40 3.63 1.82 -6.50
CA VAL A 40 2.76 1.73 -5.32
C VAL A 40 2.36 0.29 -5.10
N LEU A 41 2.39 -0.13 -3.83
CA LEU A 41 2.05 -1.49 -3.43
C LEU A 41 0.99 -1.44 -2.34
N LEU A 42 -0.04 -2.27 -2.47
CA LEU A 42 -0.95 -2.57 -1.36
C LEU A 42 -0.58 -3.95 -0.84
N ILE A 43 -0.18 -4.02 0.43
CA ILE A 43 0.26 -5.27 1.04
C ILE A 43 -0.55 -5.57 2.30
N ASP A 44 -0.55 -6.84 2.73
CA ASP A 44 -1.05 -7.22 4.05
C ASP A 44 0.07 -7.10 5.09
N MET A 45 -0.25 -7.35 6.36
CA MET A 45 0.71 -7.21 7.45
C MET A 45 1.77 -8.33 7.49
N ALA A 46 1.58 -9.38 6.69
CA ALA A 46 2.58 -10.45 6.52
C ALA A 46 3.54 -10.16 5.36
N GLY A 47 3.34 -9.07 4.62
CA GLY A 47 4.21 -8.69 3.51
C GLY A 47 3.79 -9.25 2.16
N ASN A 48 2.58 -9.80 2.04
CA ASN A 48 2.05 -10.29 0.76
C ASN A 48 1.52 -9.13 -0.07
N ILE A 49 1.89 -9.08 -1.34
CA ILE A 49 1.40 -8.04 -2.26
C ILE A 49 0.00 -8.42 -2.74
N ILE A 50 -0.94 -7.53 -2.51
CA ILE A 50 -2.35 -7.71 -2.90
C ILE A 50 -2.61 -7.05 -4.25
N ALA A 51 -2.09 -5.85 -4.43
CA ALA A 51 -2.22 -5.08 -5.66
C ALA A 51 -1.03 -4.17 -5.83
N LYS A 52 -0.71 -3.81 -7.05
CA LYS A 52 0.41 -2.91 -7.35
C LYS A 52 0.14 -2.09 -8.60
N GLY A 53 0.84 -0.96 -8.68
CA GLY A 53 0.88 -0.13 -9.87
C GLY A 53 2.27 0.47 -10.02
N ASP A 54 2.71 0.72 -11.24
CA ASP A 54 3.99 1.39 -11.49
C ASP A 54 3.97 2.12 -12.82
N ASN A 55 5.01 2.92 -13.05
CA ASN A 55 5.12 3.74 -14.26
C ASN A 55 5.76 3.00 -15.44
N GLY A 56 5.94 1.68 -15.34
CA GLY A 56 6.56 0.86 -16.38
C GLY A 56 8.08 0.78 -16.29
N ASN A 57 8.69 1.53 -15.37
CA ASN A 57 10.15 1.59 -15.22
C ASN A 57 10.61 1.09 -13.85
N CYS A 58 9.80 0.26 -13.20
CA CYS A 58 10.13 -0.24 -11.87
C CYS A 58 11.26 -1.28 -11.95
N GLU A 59 12.43 -0.93 -11.40
CA GLU A 59 13.59 -1.81 -11.35
C GLU A 59 13.79 -2.41 -9.96
N HIS A 60 12.89 -2.10 -9.02
CA HIS A 60 13.02 -2.54 -7.63
C HIS A 60 12.47 -3.94 -7.43
N ASP A 61 13.08 -4.67 -6.50
CA ASP A 61 12.56 -5.95 -6.03
C ASP A 61 11.40 -5.65 -5.07
N VAL A 62 10.19 -5.60 -5.64
CA VAL A 62 9.00 -5.23 -4.86
C VAL A 62 8.60 -6.29 -3.85
N TYR A 63 8.94 -7.56 -4.07
CA TYR A 63 8.63 -8.63 -3.12
C TYR A 63 9.48 -8.51 -1.85
N SER A 64 10.78 -8.26 -2.02
CA SER A 64 11.66 -7.99 -0.88
C SER A 64 11.25 -6.71 -0.16
N LEU A 65 10.90 -5.67 -0.91
CA LEU A 65 10.45 -4.41 -0.35
C LEU A 65 9.18 -4.61 0.50
N ALA A 66 8.20 -5.37 0.01
CA ALA A 66 6.96 -5.63 0.74
C ALA A 66 7.23 -6.35 2.06
N ALA A 67 8.09 -7.38 2.04
CA ALA A 67 8.44 -8.11 3.25
C ALA A 67 9.13 -7.22 4.27
N LEU A 68 10.10 -6.42 3.85
CA LEU A 68 10.84 -5.52 4.73
C LEU A 68 9.96 -4.38 5.24
N ALA A 69 9.06 -3.88 4.40
CA ALA A 69 8.13 -2.80 4.78
C ALA A 69 7.18 -3.26 5.88
N SER A 70 6.63 -4.47 5.77
CA SER A 70 5.75 -5.00 6.81
C SER A 70 6.48 -5.17 8.14
N ALA A 71 7.72 -5.67 8.11
CA ALA A 71 8.55 -5.83 9.29
C ALA A 71 8.90 -4.46 9.91
N ASN A 72 9.26 -3.49 9.07
CA ASN A 72 9.58 -2.13 9.51
C ASN A 72 8.36 -1.48 10.17
N PHE A 73 7.20 -1.60 9.54
CA PHE A 73 5.96 -1.04 10.09
C PHE A 73 5.63 -1.65 11.45
N ALA A 74 5.75 -2.96 11.61
CA ALA A 74 5.48 -3.65 12.86
C ALA A 74 6.42 -3.16 13.97
N ALA A 75 7.70 -2.98 13.66
CA ALA A 75 8.68 -2.47 14.61
C ALA A 75 8.37 -1.03 15.03
N VAL A 76 8.05 -0.16 14.09
CA VAL A 76 7.72 1.24 14.37
C VAL A 76 6.42 1.35 15.16
N ASP A 77 5.43 0.53 14.85
CA ASP A 77 4.17 0.49 15.58
C ASP A 77 4.38 0.09 17.05
N THR A 78 5.25 -0.88 17.28
CA THR A 78 5.62 -1.30 18.65
C THR A 78 6.35 -0.17 19.37
N MET A 79 7.25 0.53 18.69
CA MET A 79 7.95 1.69 19.27
C MET A 79 6.98 2.80 19.67
N ALA A 80 5.96 3.04 18.84
CA ALA A 80 4.94 4.04 19.16
C ALA A 80 4.26 3.71 20.49
N LYS A 81 3.85 2.46 20.67
CA LYS A 81 3.19 2.01 21.89
C LYS A 81 4.09 2.13 23.13
N ILE A 82 5.38 1.87 22.98
CA ILE A 82 6.35 1.99 24.07
C ILE A 82 6.41 3.44 24.58
N VAL A 83 6.31 4.42 23.69
CA VAL A 83 6.36 5.84 24.07
C VAL A 83 4.98 6.42 24.39
N GLY A 84 3.95 5.58 24.43
CA GLY A 84 2.60 5.99 24.83
C GLY A 84 1.71 6.49 23.69
N GLU A 85 2.08 6.23 22.46
CA GLU A 85 1.27 6.58 21.29
C GLU A 85 0.51 5.36 20.78
N ASP A 86 -0.71 5.57 20.27
CA ASP A 86 -1.45 4.50 19.62
C ASP A 86 -0.81 4.15 18.29
N GLU A 87 -0.42 5.19 17.53
CA GLU A 87 0.31 5.03 16.28
C GLU A 87 0.99 6.35 15.91
N PHE A 88 2.01 6.29 15.06
CA PHE A 88 2.59 7.49 14.48
C PHE A 88 1.80 7.91 13.24
N SER A 89 1.53 9.21 13.13
CA SER A 89 0.69 9.76 12.05
C SER A 89 1.41 9.89 10.71
N LEU A 90 2.74 9.84 10.70
CA LEU A 90 3.54 9.97 9.48
C LEU A 90 4.65 8.94 9.48
N LEU A 91 4.64 8.09 8.45
CA LEU A 91 5.66 7.08 8.22
C LEU A 91 6.28 7.33 6.85
N PHE A 92 7.52 7.84 6.87
CA PHE A 92 8.13 8.36 5.66
C PHE A 92 9.64 8.27 5.75
N HIS A 93 10.26 7.75 4.70
CA HIS A 93 11.72 7.72 4.55
C HIS A 93 12.12 8.50 3.31
N LYS A 94 12.87 9.59 3.53
CA LYS A 94 13.32 10.43 2.45
C LYS A 94 14.72 10.06 2.02
N GLY A 95 14.86 9.66 0.75
CA GLY A 95 16.15 9.47 0.11
C GLY A 95 16.51 10.65 -0.77
N GLU A 96 17.69 10.64 -1.30
CA GLU A 96 18.15 11.69 -2.22
C GLU A 96 17.42 11.60 -3.57
N LYS A 97 17.17 10.39 -4.08
CA LYS A 97 16.52 10.15 -5.36
C LYS A 97 15.11 9.64 -5.21
N GLU A 98 14.91 8.72 -4.27
CA GLU A 98 13.61 8.05 -4.04
C GLU A 98 13.23 8.16 -2.58
N SER A 99 11.94 8.32 -2.35
CA SER A 99 11.36 8.35 -1.01
C SER A 99 10.28 7.30 -0.92
N ILE A 100 10.01 6.81 0.30
CA ILE A 100 8.99 5.79 0.55
C ILE A 100 8.03 6.32 1.61
N HIS A 101 6.74 6.27 1.32
CA HIS A 101 5.69 6.65 2.23
C HIS A 101 4.83 5.43 2.55
N PHE A 102 4.46 5.29 3.82
CA PHE A 102 3.60 4.21 4.31
C PHE A 102 2.29 4.78 4.81
N SER A 103 1.18 4.13 4.47
CA SER A 103 -0.14 4.50 4.98
C SER A 103 -0.93 3.26 5.31
N LYS A 104 -1.54 3.22 6.50
CA LYS A 104 -2.44 2.14 6.87
C LYS A 104 -3.72 2.22 6.06
N VAL A 105 -4.20 1.06 5.62
CA VAL A 105 -5.51 0.93 5.02
C VAL A 105 -6.30 -0.01 5.93
N GLN A 106 -7.18 0.58 6.74
CA GLN A 106 -7.82 -0.09 7.87
C GLN A 106 -6.75 -0.63 8.83
N ASN A 107 -6.95 -1.80 9.45
CA ASN A 107 -5.99 -2.33 10.42
C ASN A 107 -5.09 -3.43 9.83
N ASP A 108 -5.43 -3.94 8.66
CA ASP A 108 -4.82 -5.16 8.12
C ASP A 108 -3.96 -4.94 6.89
N PHE A 109 -3.90 -3.72 6.36
CA PHE A 109 -3.21 -3.45 5.10
C PHE A 109 -2.34 -2.20 5.17
N LEU A 110 -1.30 -2.19 4.33
CA LEU A 110 -0.41 -1.04 4.16
C LEU A 110 -0.36 -0.65 2.69
N LEU A 111 -0.41 0.65 2.45
CA LEU A 111 -0.16 1.22 1.13
C LEU A 111 1.23 1.84 1.14
N ILE A 112 2.10 1.37 0.25
CA ILE A 112 3.49 1.80 0.16
C ILE A 112 3.65 2.56 -1.16
N SER A 113 4.09 3.81 -1.08
CA SER A 113 4.28 4.65 -2.26
C SER A 113 5.75 5.03 -2.41
N ILE A 114 6.33 4.79 -3.58
CA ILE A 114 7.70 5.13 -3.92
C ILE A 114 7.65 6.31 -4.90
N PHE A 115 8.29 7.41 -4.55
CA PHE A 115 8.20 8.64 -5.34
C PHE A 115 9.50 9.41 -5.31
N GLY A 116 9.71 10.20 -6.35
CA GLY A 116 10.90 11.06 -6.49
C GLY A 116 10.63 12.50 -6.13
N LYS A 117 11.56 13.37 -6.49
CA LYS A 117 11.53 14.80 -6.13
C LYS A 117 10.41 15.59 -6.79
N GLN A 118 9.86 15.08 -7.90
CA GLN A 118 8.81 15.78 -8.65
C GLN A 118 7.45 15.77 -7.94
N VAL A 119 7.30 14.95 -6.91
CA VAL A 119 6.09 14.88 -6.10
C VAL A 119 6.42 15.35 -4.70
N SER A 120 5.71 16.37 -4.20
CA SER A 120 5.90 16.84 -2.82
C SER A 120 5.22 15.88 -1.84
N LEU A 121 5.75 15.78 -0.64
CA LEU A 121 5.15 14.96 0.41
C LEU A 121 3.72 15.40 0.72
N GLY A 122 3.45 16.70 0.76
CA GLY A 122 2.12 17.22 1.02
C GLY A 122 1.10 16.79 -0.01
N LEU A 123 1.45 16.88 -1.30
CA LEU A 123 0.58 16.42 -2.38
C LEU A 123 0.40 14.90 -2.33
N LEU A 124 1.49 14.17 -2.08
CA LEU A 124 1.42 12.71 -1.96
C LEU A 124 0.46 12.30 -0.85
N ARG A 125 0.56 12.91 0.32
CA ARG A 125 -0.31 12.57 1.45
C ARG A 125 -1.78 12.80 1.12
N LEU A 126 -2.08 13.87 0.41
CA LEU A 126 -3.45 14.16 -0.04
C LEU A 126 -3.94 13.08 -1.00
N LYS A 127 -3.13 12.74 -2.00
CA LYS A 127 -3.50 11.72 -2.99
C LYS A 127 -3.63 10.33 -2.38
N VAL A 128 -2.75 9.98 -1.45
CA VAL A 128 -2.82 8.71 -0.73
C VAL A 128 -4.09 8.64 0.11
N ALA A 129 -4.46 9.70 0.82
CA ALA A 129 -5.67 9.73 1.62
C ALA A 129 -6.92 9.50 0.75
N GLU A 130 -6.98 10.15 -0.41
CA GLU A 130 -8.08 9.95 -1.36
C GLU A 130 -8.13 8.51 -1.87
N ALA A 131 -6.97 7.95 -2.25
CA ALA A 131 -6.88 6.57 -2.73
C ALA A 131 -7.30 5.57 -1.66
N VAL A 132 -6.87 5.76 -0.41
CA VAL A 132 -7.23 4.89 0.72
C VAL A 132 -8.75 4.86 0.90
N GLU A 133 -9.42 6.01 0.84
CA GLU A 133 -10.88 6.05 0.98
C GLU A 133 -11.57 5.29 -0.16
N LYS A 134 -11.09 5.43 -1.39
CA LYS A 134 -11.62 4.68 -2.52
C LYS A 134 -11.41 3.19 -2.40
N ILE A 135 -10.23 2.78 -1.92
CA ILE A 135 -9.92 1.36 -1.70
C ILE A 135 -10.86 0.77 -0.66
N LYS A 136 -11.10 1.48 0.44
CA LYS A 136 -12.04 1.03 1.47
C LYS A 136 -13.44 0.80 0.91
N GLU A 137 -13.88 1.63 -0.02
CA GLU A 137 -15.20 1.47 -0.65
C GLU A 137 -15.29 0.20 -1.50
N VAL A 138 -14.17 -0.26 -2.08
CA VAL A 138 -14.16 -1.43 -2.95
C VAL A 138 -14.53 -2.71 -2.20
N TRP A 139 -14.10 -2.85 -0.96
CA TRP A 139 -14.38 -4.08 -0.19
C TRP A 139 -15.45 -3.94 0.88
N LYS A 140 -16.27 -2.95 0.76
CA LYS A 140 -17.47 -2.88 1.58
C LYS A 140 -18.53 -3.87 1.10
#